data_3b4ac61362c604b71d0bf13ce681c419
#
_entry.id   3b4ac61362c604b71d0bf13ce681c419
#
_cell.length_a   1.000
_cell.length_b   1.000
_cell.length_c   1.000
_cell.angle_alpha   90.00
_cell.angle_beta   90.00
_cell.angle_gamma   90.00
#
_symmetry.space_group_name_H-M   'P 1'
#
loop_
_entity.id
_entity.type
_entity.pdbx_description
1 polymer ?
#
loop_
_entity_poly.entity_id
_entity_poly.type
_entity_poly.pdbx_seq_one_letter_code
_entity_poly.pdbx_strand_id
1 'polypeptide(L)'
;MRAIIIDAKHRTITVTDIDRSVKSLQQIVGGLIEPVTQGLDEFHHCYVNEEGLHDQPQHFFIFNGGHQPLAGNGVILSSTDDGDEAPCTLLLDWVTERVTFMNLQAVLQWCRTH
;
A
#
# COMPACT_ATOMS: atom_id res chain seq x y z
N MET A 1 -14.65 4.06 7.95
CA MET A 1 -13.66 3.09 8.46
C MET A 1 -12.27 3.68 8.35
N ARG A 2 -11.53 3.64 9.45
CA ARG A 2 -10.17 4.19 9.50
C ARG A 2 -9.24 3.39 8.60
N ALA A 3 -8.50 4.07 7.71
CA ALA A 3 -7.50 3.48 6.84
C ALA A 3 -6.25 4.36 6.82
N ILE A 4 -5.11 3.78 6.47
CA ILE A 4 -3.90 4.54 6.16
C ILE A 4 -3.68 4.46 4.66
N ILE A 5 -3.60 5.62 4.01
CA ILE A 5 -3.40 5.72 2.57
C ILE A 5 -1.96 6.13 2.29
N ILE A 6 -1.29 5.33 1.46
CA ILE A 6 0.06 5.61 0.96
C ILE A 6 -0.10 6.13 -0.47
N ASP A 7 0.31 7.37 -0.71
CA ASP A 7 0.27 7.99 -2.03
C ASP A 7 1.71 8.18 -2.53
N ALA A 8 2.13 7.28 -3.41
CA ALA A 8 3.51 7.27 -3.90
C ALA A 8 3.83 8.47 -4.78
N LYS A 9 2.87 8.97 -5.56
CA LYS A 9 3.08 10.12 -6.43
C LYS A 9 3.37 11.39 -5.61
N HIS A 10 2.61 11.61 -4.56
CA HIS A 10 2.74 12.79 -3.70
C HIS A 10 3.66 12.55 -2.51
N ARG A 11 4.11 11.31 -2.31
CA ARG A 11 4.96 10.87 -1.20
C ARG A 11 4.36 11.24 0.15
N THR A 12 3.08 10.91 0.32
CA THR A 12 2.34 11.17 1.55
C THR A 12 1.77 9.88 2.13
N ILE A 13 1.66 9.86 3.45
CA ILE A 13 1.02 8.78 4.19
C ILE A 13 0.04 9.45 5.15
N THR A 14 -1.25 9.14 4.99
CA THR A 14 -2.31 9.83 5.74
C THR A 14 -3.29 8.84 6.35
N VAL A 15 -3.85 9.21 7.49
CA VAL A 15 -4.99 8.53 8.07
C VAL A 15 -6.25 9.13 7.47
N THR A 16 -7.11 8.29 6.91
CA THR A 16 -8.31 8.73 6.23
C THR A 16 -9.46 7.81 6.60
N ASP A 17 -10.65 8.37 6.74
CA ASP A 17 -11.87 7.60 6.90
C ASP A 17 -12.41 7.26 5.52
N ILE A 18 -12.55 5.97 5.23
CA ILE A 18 -13.01 5.51 3.92
C ILE A 18 -14.29 4.70 4.04
N ASP A 19 -15.01 4.63 2.92
CA ASP A 19 -16.16 3.75 2.78
C ASP A 19 -15.71 2.28 2.74
N ARG A 20 -16.53 1.39 3.27
CA ARG A 20 -16.23 -0.05 3.43
C ARG A 20 -16.45 -0.86 2.15
N SER A 21 -16.50 -0.23 1.00
CA SER A 21 -16.77 -0.94 -0.26
C SER A 21 -15.50 -1.25 -1.05
N VAL A 22 -15.53 -2.36 -1.79
CA VAL A 22 -14.47 -2.70 -2.75
C VAL A 22 -14.29 -1.59 -3.77
N LYS A 23 -15.39 -0.96 -4.18
CA LYS A 23 -15.36 0.16 -5.14
C LYS A 23 -14.54 1.33 -4.60
N SER A 24 -14.67 1.64 -3.31
CA SER A 24 -13.88 2.70 -2.67
C SER A 24 -12.39 2.40 -2.74
N LEU A 25 -12.00 1.16 -2.43
CA LEU A 25 -10.61 0.72 -2.52
C LEU A 25 -10.09 0.79 -3.96
N GLN A 26 -10.90 0.35 -4.93
CA GLN A 26 -10.52 0.41 -6.34
C GLN A 26 -10.30 1.84 -6.82
N GLN A 27 -11.10 2.79 -6.35
CA GLN A 27 -10.93 4.20 -6.72
C GLN A 27 -9.62 4.77 -6.16
N ILE A 28 -9.26 4.41 -4.94
CA ILE A 28 -8.03 4.90 -4.30
C ILE A 28 -6.79 4.34 -4.99
N VAL A 29 -6.78 3.05 -5.30
CA VAL A 29 -5.60 2.42 -5.94
C VAL A 29 -5.59 2.57 -7.46
N GLY A 30 -6.71 2.91 -8.07
CA GLY A 30 -6.80 3.16 -9.51
C GLY A 30 -7.04 1.92 -10.36
N GLY A 31 -7.53 0.83 -9.79
CA GLY A 31 -7.81 -0.40 -10.53
C GLY A 31 -8.25 -1.54 -9.63
N LEU A 32 -8.16 -2.76 -10.14
CA LEU A 32 -8.46 -3.95 -9.35
C LEU A 32 -7.48 -4.07 -8.18
N ILE A 33 -7.99 -4.49 -7.03
CA ILE A 33 -7.19 -4.54 -5.81
C ILE A 33 -6.53 -5.90 -5.62
N GLU A 34 -5.31 -5.86 -5.07
CA GLU A 34 -4.55 -7.03 -4.64
C GLU A 34 -4.04 -6.79 -3.22
N PRO A 35 -4.33 -7.69 -2.27
CA PRO A 35 -3.79 -7.54 -0.92
C PRO A 35 -2.34 -8.00 -0.85
N VAL A 36 -1.50 -7.23 -0.16
CA VAL A 36 -0.12 -7.61 0.17
C VAL A 36 0.11 -7.46 1.67
N THR A 37 0.88 -8.37 2.24
CA THR A 37 1.13 -8.41 3.68
C THR A 37 2.58 -8.14 4.05
N GLN A 38 3.45 -7.98 3.08
CA GLN A 38 4.88 -7.76 3.32
C GLN A 38 5.09 -6.49 4.16
N GLY A 39 5.96 -6.58 5.13
CA GLY A 39 6.33 -5.44 5.97
C GLY A 39 5.29 -5.03 7.01
N LEU A 40 4.15 -5.71 7.08
CA LEU A 40 3.09 -5.46 8.05
C LEU A 40 2.97 -6.62 9.03
N ASP A 41 2.13 -6.44 10.06
CA ASP A 41 1.83 -7.52 10.99
C ASP A 41 0.84 -8.53 10.38
N GLU A 42 0.55 -9.60 11.10
CA GLU A 42 -0.32 -10.68 10.61
C GLU A 42 -1.80 -10.29 10.47
N PHE A 43 -2.20 -9.14 11.05
CA PHE A 43 -3.59 -8.68 11.06
C PHE A 43 -3.88 -7.60 10.02
N HIS A 44 -2.86 -7.04 9.41
CA HIS A 44 -3.00 -5.92 8.46
C HIS A 44 -2.51 -6.30 7.08
N HIS A 45 -3.16 -5.73 6.06
CA HIS A 45 -2.70 -5.83 4.69
C HIS A 45 -2.84 -4.51 3.98
N CYS A 46 -2.00 -4.34 2.96
CA CYS A 46 -2.05 -3.18 2.08
C CYS A 46 -2.69 -3.63 0.77
N TYR A 47 -3.76 -2.94 0.36
CA TYR A 47 -4.35 -3.16 -0.95
C TYR A 47 -3.67 -2.25 -1.96
N VAL A 48 -3.25 -2.83 -3.07
CA VAL A 48 -2.59 -2.11 -4.17
C VAL A 48 -3.29 -2.46 -5.48
N ASN A 49 -2.96 -1.74 -6.56
CA ASN A 49 -3.47 -2.05 -7.89
C ASN A 49 -2.82 -3.34 -8.39
N GLU A 50 -3.63 -4.35 -8.68
CA GLU A 50 -3.18 -5.64 -9.19
C GLU A 50 -2.35 -5.50 -10.47
N GLU A 51 -2.70 -4.53 -11.32
CA GLU A 51 -2.03 -4.29 -12.60
C GLU A 51 -1.17 -3.03 -12.59
N GLY A 52 -0.75 -2.58 -11.41
CA GLY A 52 0.00 -1.32 -11.27
C GLY A 52 1.26 -1.27 -12.12
N LEU A 53 1.95 -2.39 -12.30
CA LEU A 53 3.16 -2.46 -13.12
C LEU A 53 2.89 -2.37 -14.62
N HIS A 54 1.68 -2.70 -15.06
CA HIS A 54 1.29 -2.64 -16.47
C HIS A 54 0.99 -1.22 -16.96
N ASP A 55 0.75 -0.29 -16.05
CA ASP A 55 0.40 1.10 -16.38
C ASP A 55 1.63 2.00 -16.55
N GLN A 56 2.83 1.43 -16.73
CA GLN A 56 4.10 2.16 -16.84
C GLN A 56 4.30 3.15 -15.68
N PRO A 57 4.25 2.67 -14.42
CA PRO A 57 4.30 3.55 -13.27
C PRO A 57 5.65 4.25 -13.13
N GLN A 58 5.61 5.48 -12.57
CA GLN A 58 6.79 6.28 -12.28
C GLN A 58 7.00 6.43 -10.77
N HIS A 59 6.02 6.05 -9.96
CA HIS A 59 6.01 6.27 -8.52
C HIS A 59 5.73 4.97 -7.79
N PHE A 60 6.56 4.68 -6.79
CA PHE A 60 6.53 3.42 -6.06
C PHE A 60 6.76 3.65 -4.58
N PHE A 61 6.42 2.66 -3.79
CA PHE A 61 6.84 2.59 -2.39
C PHE A 61 7.23 1.14 -2.05
N ILE A 62 8.02 0.98 -1.01
CA ILE A 62 8.37 -0.33 -0.47
C ILE A 62 8.25 -0.29 1.05
N PHE A 63 7.72 -1.38 1.63
CA PHE A 63 7.84 -1.59 3.07
C PHE A 63 9.26 -2.07 3.35
N ASN A 64 9.95 -1.41 4.28
CA ASN A 64 11.31 -1.76 4.64
C ASN A 64 11.37 -3.23 5.10
N GLY A 65 12.25 -4.01 4.49
CA GLY A 65 12.27 -5.45 4.67
C GLY A 65 11.29 -6.24 3.82
N GLY A 66 10.51 -5.56 2.97
CA GLY A 66 9.57 -6.19 2.06
C GLY A 66 10.24 -6.85 0.86
N HIS A 67 9.45 -7.63 0.11
CA HIS A 67 9.98 -8.44 -0.99
C HIS A 67 10.21 -7.65 -2.25
N GLN A 68 9.42 -6.60 -2.51
CA GLN A 68 9.51 -5.85 -3.75
C GLN A 68 8.83 -4.50 -3.63
N PRO A 69 9.24 -3.52 -4.45
CA PRO A 69 8.52 -2.25 -4.58
C PRO A 69 7.10 -2.45 -5.10
N LEU A 70 6.19 -1.62 -4.63
CA LEU A 70 4.79 -1.62 -5.02
C LEU A 70 4.50 -0.34 -5.80
N ALA A 71 3.74 -0.46 -6.89
CA ALA A 71 3.45 0.67 -7.76
C ALA A 71 2.19 1.41 -7.32
N GLY A 72 2.25 2.74 -7.34
CA GLY A 72 1.08 3.60 -7.12
C GLY A 72 0.69 3.76 -5.66
N ASN A 73 -0.60 3.76 -5.41
CA ASN A 73 -1.16 4.00 -4.08
C ASN A 73 -1.45 2.70 -3.34
N GLY A 74 -1.39 2.76 -2.02
CA GLY A 74 -1.77 1.65 -1.16
C GLY A 74 -2.76 2.07 -0.10
N VAL A 75 -3.62 1.14 0.32
CA VAL A 75 -4.58 1.34 1.41
C VAL A 75 -4.38 0.24 2.45
N ILE A 76 -4.05 0.63 3.67
CA ILE A 76 -3.83 -0.32 4.75
C ILE A 76 -5.10 -0.45 5.58
N LEU A 77 -5.58 -1.68 5.70
CA LEU A 77 -6.71 -2.07 6.54
C LEU A 77 -6.32 -3.30 7.36
N SER A 78 -7.11 -3.56 8.40
CA SER A 78 -7.05 -4.81 9.14
C SER A 78 -8.08 -5.79 8.59
N SER A 79 -8.08 -7.01 9.11
CA SER A 79 -9.13 -7.98 8.84
C SER A 79 -9.63 -8.61 10.14
N THR A 80 -10.91 -9.02 10.12
CA THR A 80 -11.52 -9.79 11.20
C THR A 80 -11.10 -11.26 11.09
N ASP A 81 -11.42 -12.05 12.13
CA ASP A 81 -11.18 -13.49 12.12
C ASP A 81 -11.93 -14.19 10.98
N ASP A 82 -13.05 -13.61 10.53
CA ASP A 82 -13.84 -14.13 9.41
C ASP A 82 -13.29 -13.70 8.03
N GLY A 83 -12.23 -12.88 7.99
CA GLY A 83 -11.62 -12.43 6.76
C GLY A 83 -12.23 -11.16 6.16
N ASP A 84 -13.16 -10.51 6.85
CA ASP A 84 -13.73 -9.23 6.40
C ASP A 84 -12.76 -8.07 6.69
N GLU A 85 -12.83 -7.02 5.88
CA GLU A 85 -12.08 -5.81 6.13
C GLU A 85 -12.53 -5.17 7.45
N ALA A 86 -11.55 -4.66 8.19
CA ALA A 86 -11.76 -3.95 9.44
C ALA A 86 -10.90 -2.67 9.46
N PRO A 87 -11.22 -1.71 10.35
CA PRO A 87 -10.44 -0.49 10.44
C PRO A 87 -8.97 -0.79 10.74
N CYS A 88 -8.08 -0.01 10.10
CA CYS A 88 -6.66 -0.05 10.41
C CYS A 88 -6.44 0.44 11.84
N THR A 89 -5.65 -0.31 12.61
CA THR A 89 -5.31 0.04 13.99
C THR A 89 -3.84 0.42 14.15
N LEU A 90 -3.07 0.40 13.07
CA LEU A 90 -1.67 0.81 13.12
C LEU A 90 -1.56 2.32 13.35
N LEU A 91 -0.50 2.71 14.06
CA LEU A 91 -0.18 4.12 14.23
C LEU A 91 0.43 4.66 12.94
N LEU A 92 0.08 5.90 12.61
CA LEU A 92 0.62 6.57 11.42
C LEU A 92 2.15 6.62 11.45
N ASP A 93 2.74 6.94 12.59
CA ASP A 93 4.19 7.01 12.74
C ASP A 93 4.85 5.66 12.50
N TRP A 94 4.22 4.59 12.99
CA TRP A 94 4.73 3.23 12.79
C TRP A 94 4.84 2.88 11.31
N VAL A 95 3.81 3.23 10.53
CA VAL A 95 3.80 3.00 9.08
C VAL A 95 4.80 3.90 8.37
N THR A 96 4.81 5.18 8.73
CA THR A 96 5.71 6.18 8.11
C THR A 96 7.18 5.78 8.26
N GLU A 97 7.56 5.24 9.41
CA GLU A 97 8.92 4.79 9.66
C GLU A 97 9.32 3.57 8.81
N ARG A 98 8.35 2.83 8.29
CA ARG A 98 8.57 1.56 7.59
C ARG A 98 8.39 1.65 6.09
N VAL A 99 8.01 2.82 5.56
CA VAL A 99 7.77 3.00 4.12
C VAL A 99 8.87 3.87 3.54
N THR A 100 9.41 3.44 2.40
CA THR A 100 10.34 4.21 1.60
C THR A 100 9.71 4.46 0.23
N PHE A 101 9.65 5.72 -0.18
CA PHE A 101 9.17 6.08 -1.51
C PHE A 101 10.30 5.97 -2.53
N MET A 102 9.95 5.51 -3.74
CA MET A 102 10.91 5.27 -4.81
C MET A 102 10.37 5.80 -6.14
N ASN A 103 11.25 6.37 -6.96
CA ASN A 103 10.94 6.63 -8.36
C ASN A 103 11.33 5.42 -9.20
N LEU A 104 11.03 5.45 -10.51
CA LEU A 104 11.35 4.33 -11.40
C LEU A 104 12.86 4.02 -11.41
N GLN A 105 13.70 5.03 -11.40
CA GLN A 105 15.15 4.84 -11.41
C GLN A 105 15.63 4.10 -10.16
N ALA A 106 15.10 4.46 -8.99
CA ALA A 106 15.43 3.78 -7.73
C ALA A 106 14.95 2.32 -7.75
N VAL A 107 13.79 2.05 -8.33
CA VAL A 107 13.26 0.68 -8.47
C VAL A 107 14.15 -0.15 -9.38
N LEU A 108 14.60 0.40 -10.51
CA LEU A 108 15.51 -0.30 -11.42
C LEU A 108 16.84 -0.63 -10.72
N GLN A 109 17.35 0.31 -9.93
CA GLN A 109 18.56 0.08 -9.14
C GLN A 109 18.35 -1.01 -8.09
N TRP A 110 17.21 -1.00 -7.41
CA TRP A 110 16.85 -2.04 -6.44
C TRP A 110 16.80 -3.41 -7.11
N CYS A 111 16.21 -3.53 -8.29
CA CYS A 111 16.13 -4.79 -9.04
C CYS A 111 17.50 -5.36 -9.42
N ARG A 112 18.51 -4.50 -9.61
CA ARG A 112 19.87 -4.95 -9.91
C ARG A 112 20.58 -5.56 -8.71
N THR A 113 20.18 -5.21 -7.51
CA THR A 113 20.83 -5.64 -6.26
C THR A 113 20.04 -6.70 -5.51
N HIS A 114 18.86 -7.01 -5.95
CA HIS A 114 17.97 -8.01 -5.35
C HIS A 114 17.52 -9.03 -6.42
#